data_dff726cfc875af74eb8569f3a1bc26b2
#
_entry.id   dff726cfc875af74eb8569f3a1bc26b2
#
_cell.length_a   1.000
_cell.length_b   1.000
_cell.length_c   1.000
_cell.angle_alpha   90.00
_cell.angle_beta   90.00
_cell.angle_gamma   90.00
#
_symmetry.space_group_name_H-M   'P 1'
#
loop_
_entity.id
_entity.type
_entity.pdbx_description
1 polymer ?
#
loop_
_entity_poly.entity_id
_entity_poly.type
_entity_poly.pdbx_seq_one_letter_code
_entity_poly.pdbx_strand_id
1 'polypeptide(L)'
;MRKHAISLIPLLFVLFMIILPACTDHGLEPIREGISGRITYVGAWPDTTEWVRLAVFKKLPPSVFDIPLNPPVFSDTLPRFVSSYDYNLTLAPGTYEWVVLAWKPKKQFASSDYSGLDTLGMYSVANNPDAPRAIAVPAKDLLTGVDIIADFARLSPPSPILP
;
A
#
# COMPACT_ATOMS: atom_id res chain seq x y z
N MET A 1 52.83 -4.57 -57.62
CA MET A 1 52.09 -3.61 -56.78
C MET A 1 50.82 -4.28 -56.23
N ARG A 2 50.86 -4.80 -54.99
CA ARG A 2 49.67 -5.43 -54.32
C ARG A 2 48.85 -4.35 -53.69
N LYS A 3 47.66 -4.12 -54.19
CA LYS A 3 46.67 -3.23 -53.57
C LYS A 3 46.07 -3.94 -52.36
N HIS A 4 46.37 -3.46 -51.18
CA HIS A 4 45.73 -3.93 -49.96
C HIS A 4 44.30 -3.34 -49.94
N ALA A 5 43.32 -4.16 -50.23
CA ALA A 5 41.93 -3.84 -49.99
C ALA A 5 41.72 -3.89 -48.47
N ILE A 6 41.69 -2.74 -47.84
CA ILE A 6 41.33 -2.63 -46.43
C ILE A 6 39.85 -3.01 -46.34
N SER A 7 39.58 -4.12 -45.65
CA SER A 7 38.21 -4.60 -45.43
C SER A 7 37.47 -3.56 -44.54
N LEU A 8 36.48 -2.88 -45.09
CA LEU A 8 35.62 -1.91 -44.39
C LEU A 8 34.66 -2.61 -43.42
N ILE A 9 34.55 -3.93 -43.46
CA ILE A 9 33.61 -4.73 -42.68
C ILE A 9 33.85 -4.59 -41.16
N PRO A 10 35.09 -4.71 -40.61
CA PRO A 10 35.28 -4.56 -39.17
C PRO A 10 35.01 -3.15 -38.66
N LEU A 11 35.26 -2.13 -39.48
CA LEU A 11 35.00 -0.74 -39.13
C LEU A 11 33.49 -0.49 -39.01
N LEU A 12 32.68 -1.07 -39.88
CA LEU A 12 31.23 -0.97 -39.87
C LEU A 12 30.62 -1.68 -38.63
N PHE A 13 31.24 -2.81 -38.23
CA PHE A 13 30.79 -3.59 -37.06
C PHE A 13 31.07 -2.86 -35.75
N VAL A 14 32.22 -2.19 -35.65
CA VAL A 14 32.55 -1.36 -34.46
C VAL A 14 31.67 -0.15 -34.41
N LEU A 15 31.35 0.50 -35.53
CA LEU A 15 30.44 1.64 -35.57
C LEU A 15 29.01 1.25 -35.20
N PHE A 16 28.55 0.05 -35.54
CA PHE A 16 27.22 -0.45 -35.19
C PHE A 16 27.08 -0.75 -33.66
N MET A 17 28.15 -1.18 -32.99
CA MET A 17 28.18 -1.40 -31.56
C MET A 17 28.10 -0.09 -30.72
N ILE A 18 28.54 1.03 -31.29
CA ILE A 18 28.54 2.32 -30.61
C ILE A 18 27.14 2.98 -30.66
N ILE A 19 26.26 2.55 -31.58
CA ILE A 19 24.93 3.13 -31.80
C ILE A 19 23.83 2.36 -31.01
N LEU A 20 24.17 1.31 -30.25
CA LEU A 20 23.20 0.75 -29.35
C LEU A 20 22.93 1.82 -28.26
N PRO A 21 21.80 2.53 -28.32
CA PRO A 21 21.47 3.42 -27.22
C PRO A 21 21.36 2.51 -26.02
N ALA A 22 22.26 2.68 -25.05
CA ALA A 22 21.95 2.24 -23.71
C ALA A 22 20.58 2.85 -23.43
N CYS A 23 19.57 2.03 -23.22
CA CYS A 23 18.30 2.49 -22.65
C CYS A 23 18.65 3.03 -21.26
N THR A 24 19.13 4.27 -21.23
CA THR A 24 19.14 5.04 -20.02
C THR A 24 17.67 5.30 -19.72
N ASP A 25 17.23 4.78 -18.60
CA ASP A 25 15.93 5.03 -18.02
C ASP A 25 15.75 6.56 -17.98
N HIS A 26 14.89 7.10 -18.85
CA HIS A 26 14.79 8.54 -19.11
C HIS A 26 13.99 9.23 -18.02
N GLY A 27 13.95 8.67 -16.79
CA GLY A 27 13.28 9.29 -15.66
C GLY A 27 11.76 9.44 -15.83
N LEU A 28 11.18 8.64 -16.71
CA LEU A 28 9.72 8.54 -16.90
C LEU A 28 9.11 7.47 -16.00
N GLU A 29 9.81 7.06 -14.95
CA GLU A 29 9.15 6.28 -13.91
C GLU A 29 7.97 7.12 -13.38
N PRO A 30 6.75 6.56 -13.44
CA PRO A 30 5.60 7.30 -12.92
C PRO A 30 5.88 7.59 -11.45
N ILE A 31 5.83 8.88 -11.10
CA ILE A 31 5.99 9.34 -9.73
C ILE A 31 4.92 8.63 -8.92
N ARG A 32 5.32 7.73 -8.04
CA ARG A 32 4.40 7.00 -7.16
C ARG A 32 4.28 7.80 -5.87
N GLU A 33 3.19 8.57 -5.78
CA GLU A 33 2.83 9.23 -4.53
C GLU A 33 2.00 8.26 -3.67
N GLY A 34 2.27 8.21 -2.38
CA GLY A 34 1.51 7.35 -1.49
C GLY A 34 2.31 6.76 -0.34
N ILE A 35 1.90 5.59 0.09
CA ILE A 35 2.54 4.85 1.18
C ILE A 35 2.83 3.42 0.76
N SER A 36 3.88 2.85 1.36
CA SER A 36 4.18 1.42 1.27
C SER A 36 4.69 0.89 2.60
N GLY A 37 4.50 -0.39 2.80
CA GLY A 37 4.93 -1.09 4.00
C GLY A 37 4.58 -2.56 3.94
N ARG A 38 4.79 -3.24 5.06
CA ARG A 38 4.46 -4.65 5.24
C ARG A 38 3.35 -4.82 6.25
N ILE A 39 2.38 -5.65 5.91
CA ILE A 39 1.40 -6.18 6.86
C ILE A 39 1.88 -7.54 7.30
N THR A 40 2.00 -7.75 8.63
CA THR A 40 2.31 -9.05 9.21
C THR A 40 1.08 -9.56 9.94
N TYR A 41 0.55 -10.69 9.50
CA TYR A 41 -0.64 -11.29 10.10
C TYR A 41 -0.25 -12.24 11.23
N VAL A 42 -0.90 -12.07 12.38
CA VAL A 42 -0.69 -12.86 13.59
C VAL A 42 -1.98 -13.57 13.96
N GLY A 43 -1.86 -14.83 14.39
CA GLY A 43 -2.99 -15.67 14.71
C GLY A 43 -3.57 -16.41 13.49
N ALA A 44 -4.60 -17.20 13.74
CA ALA A 44 -5.27 -17.97 12.70
C ALA A 44 -6.27 -17.10 11.95
N TRP A 45 -6.24 -17.16 10.63
CA TRP A 45 -7.22 -16.49 9.80
C TRP A 45 -8.62 -17.08 10.04
N PRO A 46 -9.63 -16.23 10.35
CA PRO A 46 -11.00 -16.71 10.42
C PRO A 46 -11.51 -17.14 9.04
N ASP A 47 -12.12 -18.31 8.94
CA ASP A 47 -12.72 -18.82 7.69
C ASP A 47 -13.86 -17.93 7.20
N THR A 48 -14.42 -17.13 8.11
CA THR A 48 -15.46 -16.15 7.83
C THR A 48 -14.94 -14.86 7.19
N THR A 49 -13.64 -14.72 6.94
CA THR A 49 -13.10 -13.53 6.32
C THR A 49 -13.64 -13.31 4.91
N GLU A 50 -14.36 -12.21 4.71
CA GLU A 50 -14.83 -11.77 3.39
C GLU A 50 -13.71 -10.99 2.68
N TRP A 51 -13.21 -9.94 3.33
CA TRP A 51 -12.10 -9.15 2.83
C TRP A 51 -11.32 -8.43 3.95
N VAL A 52 -10.12 -8.01 3.59
CA VAL A 52 -9.25 -7.12 4.36
C VAL A 52 -8.83 -5.99 3.44
N ARG A 53 -8.88 -4.75 3.91
CA ARG A 53 -8.45 -3.55 3.18
C ARG A 53 -7.74 -2.57 4.10
N LEU A 54 -6.81 -1.81 3.55
CA LEU A 54 -6.33 -0.61 4.22
C LEU A 54 -7.37 0.50 4.08
N ALA A 55 -7.59 1.24 5.16
CA ALA A 55 -8.39 2.45 5.21
C ALA A 55 -7.54 3.57 5.79
N VAL A 56 -7.39 4.66 5.03
CA VAL A 56 -6.52 5.77 5.40
C VAL A 56 -7.37 7.03 5.55
N PHE A 57 -7.35 7.61 6.75
CA PHE A 57 -8.15 8.78 7.11
C PHE A 57 -7.27 10.02 7.29
N LYS A 58 -7.67 11.14 6.69
CA LYS A 58 -7.07 12.45 6.98
C LYS A 58 -7.36 12.90 8.41
N LYS A 59 -8.59 12.64 8.86
CA LYS A 59 -9.04 12.78 10.26
C LYS A 59 -9.96 11.64 10.57
N LEU A 60 -9.89 11.14 11.79
CA LEU A 60 -10.83 10.13 12.22
C LEU A 60 -12.22 10.77 12.36
N PRO A 61 -13.26 10.22 11.72
CA PRO A 61 -14.61 10.72 11.92
C PRO A 61 -15.07 10.46 13.36
N PRO A 62 -15.82 11.39 13.98
CA PRO A 62 -16.30 11.22 15.36
C PRO A 62 -17.30 10.09 15.53
N SER A 63 -17.89 9.60 14.43
CA SER A 63 -18.82 8.49 14.40
C SER A 63 -18.70 7.70 13.10
N VAL A 64 -19.05 6.42 13.15
CA VAL A 64 -19.15 5.59 11.94
C VAL A 64 -20.17 6.13 10.94
N PHE A 65 -21.15 6.88 11.40
CA PHE A 65 -22.15 7.55 10.55
C PHE A 65 -21.56 8.74 9.78
N ASP A 66 -20.42 9.27 10.20
CA ASP A 66 -19.73 10.38 9.53
C ASP A 66 -18.74 9.90 8.47
N ILE A 67 -18.47 8.59 8.40
CA ILE A 67 -17.60 8.00 7.37
C ILE A 67 -18.06 8.36 5.95
N PRO A 68 -19.34 8.31 5.59
CA PRO A 68 -19.80 8.71 4.25
C PRO A 68 -19.55 10.18 3.92
N LEU A 69 -19.44 11.05 4.92
CA LEU A 69 -19.18 12.49 4.76
C LEU A 69 -17.68 12.77 4.58
N ASN A 70 -16.82 11.94 5.18
CA ASN A 70 -15.37 12.00 5.10
C ASN A 70 -14.81 10.60 4.82
N PRO A 71 -15.02 10.07 3.62
CA PRO A 71 -14.65 8.70 3.32
C PRO A 71 -13.12 8.53 3.38
N PRO A 72 -12.64 7.42 3.96
CA PRO A 72 -11.23 7.08 3.89
C PRO A 72 -10.85 6.71 2.45
N VAL A 73 -9.56 6.78 2.16
CA VAL A 73 -9.01 6.12 0.97
C VAL A 73 -8.85 4.65 1.29
N PHE A 74 -9.53 3.81 0.53
CA PHE A 74 -9.41 2.35 0.66
C PHE A 74 -8.41 1.80 -0.36
N SER A 75 -7.66 0.79 0.05
CA SER A 75 -6.95 -0.07 -0.88
C SER A 75 -7.91 -1.02 -1.60
N ASP A 76 -7.40 -1.68 -2.65
CA ASP A 76 -8.01 -2.91 -3.14
C ASP A 76 -8.06 -3.97 -2.03
N THR A 77 -8.85 -5.04 -2.26
CA THR A 77 -8.88 -6.17 -1.35
C THR A 77 -7.52 -6.84 -1.30
N LEU A 78 -6.99 -6.95 -0.08
CA LEU A 78 -5.69 -7.56 0.17
C LEU A 78 -5.78 -9.09 0.11
N PRO A 79 -4.67 -9.78 -0.21
CA PRO A 79 -4.59 -11.24 -0.19
C PRO A 79 -4.96 -11.79 1.19
N ARG A 80 -5.72 -12.90 1.19
CA ARG A 80 -6.16 -13.58 2.40
C ARG A 80 -5.35 -14.87 2.62
N PHE A 81 -5.33 -15.35 3.85
CA PHE A 81 -4.68 -16.60 4.24
C PHE A 81 -3.16 -16.60 3.97
N VAL A 82 -2.55 -15.44 4.05
CA VAL A 82 -1.10 -15.23 3.96
C VAL A 82 -0.54 -14.83 5.33
N SER A 83 0.75 -15.07 5.56
CA SER A 83 1.44 -14.66 6.81
C SER A 83 1.88 -13.20 6.76
N SER A 84 2.16 -12.68 5.58
CA SER A 84 2.51 -11.27 5.38
C SER A 84 2.21 -10.83 3.95
N TYR A 85 2.13 -9.52 3.76
CA TYR A 85 1.92 -8.91 2.45
C TYR A 85 2.58 -7.53 2.39
N ASP A 86 3.40 -7.32 1.35
CA ASP A 86 3.96 -6.00 1.06
C ASP A 86 2.97 -5.22 0.19
N TYR A 87 2.59 -4.04 0.63
CA TYR A 87 1.57 -3.23 -0.02
C TYR A 87 2.12 -1.90 -0.53
N ASN A 88 1.41 -1.36 -1.50
CA ASN A 88 1.58 -0.01 -2.01
C ASN A 88 0.19 0.60 -2.20
N LEU A 89 -0.05 1.78 -1.64
CA LEU A 89 -1.31 2.49 -1.74
C LEU A 89 -1.04 3.92 -2.22
N THR A 90 -1.60 4.28 -3.37
CA THR A 90 -1.53 5.64 -3.89
C THR A 90 -2.37 6.57 -3.02
N LEU A 91 -1.74 7.64 -2.54
CA LEU A 91 -2.37 8.69 -1.73
C LEU A 91 -1.91 10.04 -2.23
N ALA A 92 -2.80 11.02 -2.22
CA ALA A 92 -2.42 12.40 -2.46
C ALA A 92 -1.47 12.92 -1.35
N PRO A 93 -0.56 13.84 -1.65
CA PRO A 93 0.27 14.47 -0.64
C PRO A 93 -0.54 15.11 0.48
N GLY A 94 -0.05 15.00 1.70
CA GLY A 94 -0.72 15.56 2.87
C GLY A 94 -0.57 14.72 4.12
N THR A 95 -1.20 15.20 5.20
CA THR A 95 -1.20 14.52 6.49
C THR A 95 -2.42 13.63 6.62
N TYR A 96 -2.18 12.41 7.10
CA TYR A 96 -3.22 11.44 7.45
C TYR A 96 -2.99 11.00 8.89
N GLU A 97 -4.05 11.07 9.69
CA GLU A 97 -3.96 10.78 11.11
C GLU A 97 -4.05 9.28 11.40
N TRP A 98 -4.74 8.52 10.54
CA TRP A 98 -4.98 7.11 10.75
C TRP A 98 -4.75 6.27 9.51
N VAL A 99 -3.98 5.21 9.67
CA VAL A 99 -3.82 4.12 8.70
C VAL A 99 -4.23 2.84 9.40
N VAL A 100 -5.39 2.31 9.07
CA VAL A 100 -5.97 1.14 9.73
C VAL A 100 -6.18 0.00 8.74
N LEU A 101 -6.12 -1.21 9.24
CA LEU A 101 -6.46 -2.41 8.51
C LEU A 101 -7.86 -2.84 8.89
N ALA A 102 -8.81 -2.62 8.00
CA ALA A 102 -10.19 -3.02 8.18
C ALA A 102 -10.41 -4.47 7.76
N TRP A 103 -11.09 -5.23 8.60
CA TRP A 103 -11.50 -6.61 8.35
C TRP A 103 -13.02 -6.71 8.30
N LYS A 104 -13.53 -7.44 7.33
CA LYS A 104 -14.97 -7.73 7.19
C LYS A 104 -15.22 -9.23 7.17
N PRO A 105 -16.06 -9.73 8.07
CA PRO A 105 -16.52 -11.11 8.02
C PRO A 105 -17.61 -11.29 6.95
N LYS A 106 -17.72 -12.49 6.42
CA LYS A 106 -18.89 -12.93 5.65
C LYS A 106 -20.11 -12.86 6.55
N LYS A 107 -21.11 -12.07 6.18
CA LYS A 107 -22.38 -12.01 6.87
C LYS A 107 -23.46 -12.69 6.05
N GLN A 108 -24.40 -13.30 6.76
CA GLN A 108 -25.53 -14.01 6.16
C GLN A 108 -26.57 -13.06 5.54
N PHE A 109 -26.54 -11.77 5.93
CA PHE A 109 -27.43 -10.73 5.45
C PHE A 109 -26.64 -9.53 4.96
N ALA A 110 -27.03 -8.99 3.80
CA ALA A 110 -26.47 -7.76 3.29
C ALA A 110 -26.80 -6.61 4.23
N SER A 111 -25.78 -6.08 4.90
CA SER A 111 -25.86 -4.84 5.65
C SER A 111 -25.04 -3.78 4.91
N SER A 112 -25.27 -2.49 5.23
CA SER A 112 -24.50 -1.39 4.66
C SER A 112 -23.00 -1.69 4.69
N ASP A 113 -22.23 -1.25 3.71
CA ASP A 113 -20.81 -1.61 3.50
C ASP A 113 -19.91 -1.41 4.71
N TYR A 114 -20.29 -0.56 5.65
CA TYR A 114 -19.53 -0.24 6.86
C TYR A 114 -20.02 -0.95 8.13
N SER A 115 -21.18 -1.61 8.11
CA SER A 115 -21.68 -2.30 9.30
C SER A 115 -20.93 -3.62 9.52
N GLY A 116 -20.39 -3.77 10.74
CA GLY A 116 -19.62 -4.94 11.17
C GLY A 116 -18.24 -5.03 10.56
N LEU A 117 -17.64 -3.89 10.26
CA LEU A 117 -16.22 -3.78 10.09
C LEU A 117 -15.55 -3.84 11.47
N ASP A 118 -14.47 -4.59 11.54
CA ASP A 118 -13.60 -4.58 12.71
C ASP A 118 -12.22 -4.05 12.30
N THR A 119 -11.51 -3.48 13.25
CA THR A 119 -10.10 -3.12 13.05
C THR A 119 -9.24 -4.31 13.39
N LEU A 120 -8.47 -4.75 12.41
CA LEU A 120 -7.52 -5.86 12.55
C LEU A 120 -6.15 -5.38 13.05
N GLY A 121 -5.82 -4.12 12.78
CA GLY A 121 -4.56 -3.49 13.16
C GLY A 121 -4.47 -2.07 12.62
N MET A 122 -3.46 -1.33 13.07
CA MET A 122 -3.19 0.01 12.58
C MET A 122 -1.70 0.34 12.60
N TYR A 123 -1.33 1.35 11.83
CA TYR A 123 -0.01 1.95 11.95
C TYR A 123 0.04 2.75 13.24
N SER A 124 0.85 2.27 14.18
CA SER A 124 0.84 2.75 15.57
C SER A 124 2.18 3.31 16.03
N VAL A 125 2.14 4.02 17.13
CA VAL A 125 3.35 4.46 17.82
C VAL A 125 4.11 3.25 18.35
N ALA A 126 5.44 3.27 18.27
CA ALA A 126 6.28 2.19 18.75
C ALA A 126 5.92 1.83 20.21
N ASN A 127 5.75 0.55 20.46
CA ASN A 127 5.37 -0.01 21.77
C ASN A 127 3.96 0.37 22.29
N ASN A 128 3.12 0.99 21.46
CA ASN A 128 1.72 1.24 21.81
C ASN A 128 0.81 0.94 20.60
N PRO A 129 0.37 -0.33 20.45
CA PRO A 129 -0.44 -0.74 19.30
C PRO A 129 -1.83 -0.08 19.23
N ASP A 130 -2.28 0.54 20.30
CA ASP A 130 -3.59 1.20 20.40
C ASP A 130 -3.50 2.71 20.14
N ALA A 131 -2.29 3.25 19.98
CA ALA A 131 -2.09 4.66 19.65
C ALA A 131 -1.73 4.82 18.17
N PRO A 132 -2.60 5.46 17.37
CA PRO A 132 -2.32 5.69 15.96
C PRO A 132 -1.12 6.61 15.78
N ARG A 133 -0.38 6.38 14.73
CA ARG A 133 0.72 7.23 14.29
C ARG A 133 0.34 7.92 13.00
N ALA A 134 0.28 9.25 13.05
CA ALA A 134 0.05 10.05 11.85
C ALA A 134 1.21 9.91 10.86
N ILE A 135 0.89 10.03 9.58
CA ILE A 135 1.84 10.04 8.47
C ILE A 135 1.75 11.34 7.69
N ALA A 136 2.87 11.76 7.11
CA ALA A 136 2.93 12.85 6.14
C ALA A 136 3.38 12.26 4.79
N VAL A 137 2.47 12.20 3.84
CA VAL A 137 2.75 11.72 2.49
C VAL A 137 3.41 12.86 1.71
N PRO A 138 4.65 12.68 1.24
CA PRO A 138 5.35 13.71 0.48
C PRO A 138 4.78 13.88 -0.92
N ALA A 139 4.97 15.06 -1.51
CA ALA A 139 4.69 15.27 -2.93
C ALA A 139 5.77 14.58 -3.78
N LYS A 140 5.35 13.89 -4.81
CA LYS A 140 6.23 13.24 -5.80
C LYS A 140 7.16 12.17 -5.22
N ASP A 141 6.77 11.56 -4.10
CA ASP A 141 7.56 10.50 -3.46
C ASP A 141 6.66 9.50 -2.73
N LEU A 142 7.22 8.35 -2.40
CA LEU A 142 6.56 7.27 -1.70
C LEU A 142 7.06 7.20 -0.25
N LEU A 143 6.16 7.37 0.72
CA LEU A 143 6.48 7.15 2.12
C LEU A 143 6.56 5.63 2.38
N THR A 144 7.75 5.15 2.72
CA THR A 144 8.00 3.73 2.98
C THR A 144 8.02 3.41 4.48
N GLY A 145 7.90 2.13 4.85
CA GLY A 145 8.01 1.67 6.23
C GLY A 145 6.75 1.93 7.07
N VAL A 146 5.59 2.03 6.43
CA VAL A 146 4.30 2.11 7.13
C VAL A 146 3.85 0.67 7.42
N ASP A 147 4.54 0.01 8.38
CA ASP A 147 4.33 -1.41 8.68
C ASP A 147 3.21 -1.59 9.71
N ILE A 148 2.38 -2.61 9.53
CA ILE A 148 1.21 -2.90 10.36
C ILE A 148 1.25 -4.35 10.83
N ILE A 149 1.01 -4.55 12.12
CA ILE A 149 0.75 -5.87 12.68
C ILE A 149 -0.77 -6.06 12.73
N ALA A 150 -1.23 -7.12 12.08
CA ALA A 150 -2.61 -7.52 11.98
C ALA A 150 -2.84 -8.72 12.89
N ASP A 151 -3.48 -8.52 14.04
CA ASP A 151 -3.65 -9.57 15.06
C ASP A 151 -5.12 -9.99 15.15
N PHE A 152 -5.44 -11.18 14.67
CA PHE A 152 -6.80 -11.74 14.72
C PHE A 152 -7.31 -12.02 16.14
N ALA A 153 -6.43 -12.11 17.13
CA ALA A 153 -6.84 -12.24 18.52
C ALA A 153 -7.28 -10.89 19.14
N ARG A 154 -6.97 -9.79 18.48
CA ARG A 154 -7.26 -8.41 18.92
C ARG A 154 -8.27 -7.68 18.03
N LEU A 155 -9.10 -8.42 17.30
CA LEU A 155 -10.18 -7.83 16.53
C LEU A 155 -11.01 -6.92 17.43
N SER A 156 -11.05 -5.64 17.08
CA SER A 156 -11.83 -4.63 17.80
C SER A 156 -12.91 -4.08 16.85
N PRO A 157 -14.17 -3.95 17.34
CA PRO A 157 -15.19 -3.24 16.57
C PRO A 157 -14.70 -1.83 16.24
N PRO A 158 -15.15 -1.22 15.14
CA PRO A 158 -14.75 0.15 14.78
C PRO A 158 -15.10 1.19 15.85
N SER A 159 -16.06 0.88 16.73
CA SER A 159 -16.52 1.77 17.80
C SER A 159 -15.45 2.11 18.88
N PRO A 160 -14.45 1.29 19.21
CA PRO A 160 -13.37 1.70 20.10
C PRO A 160 -12.31 2.59 19.45
N ILE A 161 -12.26 2.67 18.13
CA ILE A 161 -11.35 3.57 17.40
C ILE A 161 -11.93 4.97 17.34
N LEU A 162 -13.24 5.08 17.56
CA LEU A 162 -13.97 6.33 17.61
C LEU A 162 -14.19 6.68 19.09
N PRO A 163 -13.54 7.72 19.64
CA PRO A 163 -13.73 8.15 21.00
C PRO A 163 -15.19 8.54 21.28
#